data_9db9e73cf51a6e77daf9b3012200a6ba
#
_entry.id   9db9e73cf51a6e77daf9b3012200a6ba
#
_cell.length_a   1.000
_cell.length_b   1.000
_cell.length_c   1.000
_cell.angle_alpha   90.00
_cell.angle_beta   90.00
_cell.angle_gamma   90.00
#
_symmetry.space_group_name_H-M   'P 1'
#
loop_
_entity.id
_entity.type
_entity.pdbx_description
1 polymer ?
#
loop_
_entity_poly.entity_id
_entity_poly.type
_entity_poly.pdbx_seq_one_letter_code
_entity_poly.pdbx_strand_id
1 'polypeptide(L)'
;MALPNKPLGELKAVRDPEVDEREVDILIVGGGMAACGTAFEIKKWAGDKKVLLCDKAAMERSGAVAQGLSAINTYIGSNTPDDYVRMVRNDLMGLVREDLIFDLGNHVDDSVHLFEEWGLPVWKKTEDGKNLDGKKGLKAGTLKAGATPVRTGKWQIMINGESYKRIVAEAAKLALGEDNIIERCFIVELLLDANEENRIAGAVGFSVRENKVYIIKAKTMMVACGGAVNIYQPRSVGEGKGRAWYPVWNAGSTYTMCMKVG
;
A
#
# COMPACT_ATOMS: atom_id res chain seq x y z
N MET A 1 -8.35 34.67 9.58
CA MET A 1 -7.30 35.45 8.89
C MET A 1 -7.17 34.90 7.49
N ALA A 2 -7.60 35.63 6.48
CA ALA A 2 -7.38 35.21 5.09
C ALA A 2 -5.89 35.40 4.79
N LEU A 3 -5.26 34.37 4.24
CA LEU A 3 -3.90 34.50 3.74
C LEU A 3 -3.89 35.57 2.62
N PRO A 4 -2.92 36.49 2.64
CA PRO A 4 -2.84 37.48 1.58
C PRO A 4 -2.66 36.72 0.25
N ASN A 5 -3.53 37.04 -0.72
CA ASN A 5 -3.35 36.62 -2.10
C ASN A 5 -2.05 37.24 -2.62
N LYS A 6 -0.93 36.59 -2.40
CA LYS A 6 0.25 36.86 -3.21
C LYS A 6 -0.06 36.34 -4.61
N PRO A 7 0.06 37.17 -5.67
CA PRO A 7 0.01 36.62 -7.00
C PRO A 7 1.06 35.52 -7.08
N LEU A 8 0.64 34.33 -7.49
CA LEU A 8 1.57 33.30 -7.93
C LEU A 8 2.42 33.98 -9.00
N GLY A 9 3.72 34.05 -8.77
CA GLY A 9 4.64 34.56 -9.78
C GLY A 9 4.38 33.83 -11.10
N GLU A 10 4.75 34.43 -12.21
CA GLU A 10 4.57 33.81 -13.53
C GLU A 10 4.99 32.37 -13.48
N LEU A 11 4.03 31.47 -13.65
CA LEU A 11 4.29 30.05 -13.83
C LEU A 11 5.07 29.92 -15.13
N LYS A 12 6.38 29.82 -15.06
CA LYS A 12 7.18 29.44 -16.22
C LYS A 12 6.72 28.05 -16.60
N ALA A 13 6.09 27.96 -17.78
CA ALA A 13 5.79 26.66 -18.35
C ALA A 13 7.09 25.87 -18.42
N VAL A 14 7.11 24.70 -17.79
CA VAL A 14 8.23 23.77 -17.92
C VAL A 14 8.17 23.30 -19.37
N ARG A 15 9.16 23.71 -20.18
CA ARG A 15 9.23 23.35 -21.58
C ARG A 15 10.12 22.12 -21.73
N ASP A 16 9.76 21.28 -22.69
CA ASP A 16 10.56 20.16 -23.18
C ASP A 16 10.97 19.18 -22.07
N PRO A 17 10.02 18.48 -21.41
CA PRO A 17 10.37 17.43 -20.47
C PRO A 17 11.09 16.29 -21.22
N GLU A 18 12.06 15.69 -20.56
CA GLU A 18 12.57 14.38 -20.99
C GLU A 18 11.42 13.39 -20.97
N VAL A 19 11.27 12.59 -22.01
CA VAL A 19 10.27 11.53 -22.09
C VAL A 19 10.95 10.18 -21.92
N ASP A 20 10.58 9.46 -20.87
CA ASP A 20 11.04 8.10 -20.59
C ASP A 20 9.91 7.13 -20.97
N GLU A 21 10.07 6.43 -22.09
CA GLU A 21 9.12 5.43 -22.56
C GLU A 21 9.58 4.04 -22.12
N ARG A 22 8.66 3.28 -21.52
CA ARG A 22 8.91 1.90 -21.07
C ARG A 22 7.80 0.96 -21.52
N GLU A 23 8.17 -0.29 -21.71
CA GLU A 23 7.23 -1.37 -22.01
C GLU A 23 7.46 -2.52 -21.05
N VAL A 24 6.37 -2.98 -20.39
CA VAL A 24 6.38 -4.03 -19.39
C VAL A 24 5.17 -4.95 -19.54
N ASP A 25 5.24 -6.12 -18.94
CA ASP A 25 4.08 -7.02 -18.87
C ASP A 25 3.12 -6.54 -17.78
N ILE A 26 3.67 -6.16 -16.62
CA ILE A 26 2.90 -5.79 -15.44
C ILE A 26 3.40 -4.46 -14.89
N LEU A 27 2.51 -3.49 -14.72
CA LEU A 27 2.80 -2.23 -14.03
C LEU A 27 2.11 -2.22 -12.66
N ILE A 28 2.89 -1.98 -11.61
CA ILE A 28 2.37 -1.75 -10.26
C ILE A 28 2.42 -0.24 -9.98
N VAL A 29 1.27 0.35 -9.71
CA VAL A 29 1.14 1.78 -9.40
C VAL A 29 0.92 1.98 -7.92
N GLY A 30 1.89 2.58 -7.26
CA GLY A 30 1.98 2.77 -5.82
C GLY A 30 3.12 1.98 -5.19
N GLY A 31 3.61 2.44 -4.05
CA GLY A 31 4.69 1.80 -3.28
C GLY A 31 4.29 1.52 -1.83
N GLY A 32 2.99 1.53 -1.54
CA GLY A 32 2.43 1.18 -0.23
C GLY A 32 2.54 -0.32 0.06
N MET A 33 1.92 -0.74 1.16
CA MET A 33 1.98 -2.14 1.59
C MET A 33 1.40 -3.11 0.55
N ALA A 34 0.24 -2.79 -0.02
CA ALA A 34 -0.38 -3.64 -1.04
C ALA A 34 0.50 -3.78 -2.29
N ALA A 35 1.10 -2.67 -2.75
CA ALA A 35 2.01 -2.71 -3.89
C ALA A 35 3.26 -3.56 -3.63
N CYS A 36 3.82 -3.45 -2.43
CA CYS A 36 4.99 -4.25 -2.05
C CYS A 36 4.66 -5.75 -1.96
N GLY A 37 3.53 -6.11 -1.37
CA GLY A 37 3.06 -7.50 -1.34
C GLY A 37 2.79 -8.05 -2.74
N THR A 38 2.13 -7.26 -3.59
CA THR A 38 1.91 -7.61 -5.00
C THR A 38 3.23 -7.85 -5.74
N ALA A 39 4.23 -6.99 -5.55
CA ALA A 39 5.54 -7.14 -6.17
C ALA A 39 6.23 -8.44 -5.76
N PHE A 40 6.17 -8.78 -4.49
CA PHE A 40 6.71 -10.04 -3.96
C PHE A 40 5.99 -11.26 -4.55
N GLU A 41 4.67 -11.27 -4.52
CA GLU A 41 3.87 -12.39 -5.03
C GLU A 41 3.97 -12.55 -6.55
N ILE A 42 3.98 -11.46 -7.32
CA ILE A 42 4.18 -11.55 -8.77
C ILE A 42 5.53 -12.21 -9.09
N LYS A 43 6.58 -11.87 -8.36
CA LYS A 43 7.88 -12.48 -8.58
C LYS A 43 7.88 -13.99 -8.31
N LYS A 44 7.10 -14.42 -7.33
CA LYS A 44 6.92 -15.83 -6.99
C LYS A 44 6.12 -16.60 -8.05
N TRP A 45 5.00 -16.03 -8.50
CA TRP A 45 4.04 -16.72 -9.39
C TRP A 45 4.25 -16.46 -10.88
N ALA A 46 4.88 -15.35 -11.24
CA ALA A 46 5.08 -14.89 -12.62
C ALA A 46 6.49 -14.30 -12.81
N GLY A 47 7.51 -14.98 -12.29
CA GLY A 47 8.89 -14.48 -12.24
C GLY A 47 9.56 -14.26 -13.60
N ASP A 48 8.98 -14.78 -14.68
CA ASP A 48 9.40 -14.57 -16.07
C ASP A 48 8.88 -13.25 -16.67
N LYS A 49 7.93 -12.60 -16.02
CA LYS A 49 7.31 -11.37 -16.51
C LYS A 49 8.17 -10.15 -16.20
N LYS A 50 8.16 -9.22 -17.15
CA LYS A 50 8.76 -7.90 -16.96
C LYS A 50 7.83 -7.04 -16.13
N VAL A 51 8.22 -6.75 -14.90
CA VAL A 51 7.42 -5.99 -13.92
C VAL A 51 8.08 -4.65 -13.66
N LEU A 52 7.28 -3.59 -13.55
CA LEU A 52 7.75 -2.27 -13.12
C LEU A 52 6.84 -1.78 -11.99
N LEU A 53 7.44 -1.23 -10.95
CA LEU A 53 6.73 -0.57 -9.87
C LEU A 53 7.02 0.93 -9.90
N CYS A 54 5.98 1.75 -9.87
CA CYS A 54 6.09 3.21 -9.81
C CYS A 54 5.47 3.76 -8.54
N ASP A 55 6.24 4.50 -7.75
CA ASP A 55 5.75 5.18 -6.55
C ASP A 55 6.06 6.68 -6.56
N LYS A 56 5.10 7.51 -6.18
CA LYS A 56 5.28 8.96 -6.07
C LYS A 56 6.21 9.39 -4.92
N ALA A 57 6.46 8.51 -3.97
CA ALA A 57 7.30 8.76 -2.80
C ALA A 57 8.52 7.82 -2.79
N ALA A 58 9.16 7.66 -1.63
CA ALA A 58 10.13 6.60 -1.38
C ALA A 58 9.39 5.39 -0.79
N MET A 59 9.65 4.20 -1.30
CA MET A 59 8.91 2.99 -0.92
C MET A 59 8.95 2.71 0.59
N GLU A 60 10.07 2.95 1.25
CA GLU A 60 10.22 2.73 2.69
C GLU A 60 9.33 3.65 3.55
N ARG A 61 8.85 4.74 2.96
CA ARG A 61 8.05 5.75 3.65
C ARG A 61 6.71 6.01 2.94
N SER A 62 6.37 5.21 1.95
CA SER A 62 5.14 5.35 1.19
C SER A 62 3.95 4.69 1.89
N GLY A 63 2.80 5.33 1.80
CA GLY A 63 1.52 4.82 2.27
C GLY A 63 1.23 5.00 3.75
N ALA A 64 0.02 4.63 4.15
CA ALA A 64 -0.50 4.81 5.51
C ALA A 64 0.29 4.02 6.56
N VAL A 65 0.78 2.83 6.22
CA VAL A 65 1.56 1.97 7.13
C VAL A 65 2.83 2.67 7.61
N ALA A 66 3.50 3.41 6.73
CA ALA A 66 4.73 4.13 7.06
C ALA A 66 4.51 5.33 8.01
N GLN A 67 3.27 5.77 8.18
CA GLN A 67 2.92 6.94 8.98
C GLN A 67 2.36 6.59 10.36
N GLY A 68 2.70 5.43 10.88
CA GLY A 68 2.36 5.06 12.25
C GLY A 68 1.12 4.18 12.37
N LEU A 69 0.68 3.49 11.31
CA LEU A 69 -0.29 2.42 11.45
C LEU A 69 0.25 1.37 12.42
N SER A 70 -0.51 1.06 13.44
CA SER A 70 -0.05 0.22 14.55
C SER A 70 -0.69 -1.16 14.60
N ALA A 71 -1.59 -1.49 13.67
CA ALA A 71 -2.29 -2.77 13.69
C ALA A 71 -2.53 -3.32 12.28
N ILE A 72 -2.49 -4.65 12.19
CA ILE A 72 -3.02 -5.42 11.07
C ILE A 72 -4.36 -6.00 11.52
N ASN A 73 -5.42 -5.78 10.75
CA ASN A 73 -6.70 -6.42 10.97
C ASN A 73 -6.64 -7.85 10.42
N THR A 74 -6.92 -8.81 11.28
CA THR A 74 -6.89 -10.25 10.98
C THR A 74 -7.70 -10.99 12.03
N TYR A 75 -7.79 -12.30 11.96
CA TYR A 75 -8.31 -13.11 13.05
C TYR A 75 -7.29 -14.18 13.47
N ILE A 76 -7.45 -14.67 14.70
CA ILE A 76 -6.49 -15.53 15.35
C ILE A 76 -7.24 -16.64 16.08
N GLY A 77 -6.64 -17.83 16.13
CA GLY A 77 -7.15 -18.98 16.86
C GLY A 77 -8.29 -19.69 16.11
N SER A 78 -9.37 -20.00 16.82
CA SER A 78 -10.50 -20.78 16.30
C SER A 78 -11.54 -19.98 15.53
N ASN A 79 -11.28 -18.71 15.25
CA ASN A 79 -12.18 -17.90 14.43
C ASN A 79 -12.16 -18.37 12.97
N THR A 80 -13.25 -18.10 12.26
CA THR A 80 -13.46 -18.50 10.88
C THR A 80 -13.64 -17.27 9.98
N PRO A 81 -13.59 -17.41 8.64
CA PRO A 81 -13.94 -16.34 7.72
C PRO A 81 -15.34 -15.74 7.98
N ASP A 82 -16.32 -16.57 8.35
CA ASP A 82 -17.67 -16.08 8.73
C ASP A 82 -17.66 -15.20 9.99
N ASP A 83 -16.82 -15.54 10.97
CA ASP A 83 -16.63 -14.72 12.17
C ASP A 83 -16.01 -13.37 11.80
N TYR A 84 -15.07 -13.38 10.85
CA TYR A 84 -14.42 -12.18 10.34
C TYR A 84 -15.43 -11.28 9.60
N VAL A 85 -16.26 -11.85 8.73
CA VAL A 85 -17.38 -11.14 8.06
C VAL A 85 -18.31 -10.49 9.08
N ARG A 86 -18.73 -11.24 10.10
CA ARG A 86 -19.60 -10.68 11.15
C ARG A 86 -18.97 -9.52 11.89
N MET A 87 -17.70 -9.62 12.21
CA MET A 87 -16.96 -8.55 12.87
C MET A 87 -16.92 -7.30 11.98
N VAL A 88 -16.49 -7.43 10.72
CA VAL A 88 -16.40 -6.29 9.78
C VAL A 88 -17.78 -5.68 9.51
N ARG A 89 -18.83 -6.50 9.36
CA ARG A 89 -20.21 -6.01 9.21
C ARG A 89 -20.62 -5.13 10.38
N ASN A 90 -20.33 -5.58 11.61
CA ASN A 90 -20.66 -4.81 12.81
C ASN A 90 -19.89 -3.50 12.88
N ASP A 91 -18.59 -3.52 12.60
CA ASP A 91 -17.73 -2.34 12.64
C ASP A 91 -18.12 -1.30 11.59
N LEU A 92 -18.55 -1.75 10.41
CA LEU A 92 -18.96 -0.89 9.30
C LEU A 92 -20.49 -0.67 9.24
N MET A 93 -21.24 -1.06 10.29
CA MET A 93 -22.69 -0.88 10.37
C MET A 93 -23.44 -1.41 9.15
N GLY A 94 -23.00 -2.52 8.58
CA GLY A 94 -23.61 -3.17 7.42
C GLY A 94 -23.19 -2.61 6.06
N LEU A 95 -22.41 -1.54 6.01
CA LEU A 95 -21.89 -0.97 4.74
C LEU A 95 -20.69 -1.74 4.23
N VAL A 96 -20.92 -2.98 3.78
CA VAL A 96 -19.85 -3.89 3.38
C VAL A 96 -20.34 -4.89 2.32
N ARG A 97 -19.44 -5.25 1.41
CA ARG A 97 -19.58 -6.39 0.50
C ARG A 97 -19.10 -7.65 1.23
N GLU A 98 -20.02 -8.39 1.82
CA GLU A 98 -19.71 -9.54 2.65
C GLU A 98 -19.00 -10.67 1.91
N ASP A 99 -19.32 -10.84 0.62
CA ASP A 99 -18.66 -11.78 -0.27
C ASP A 99 -17.15 -11.47 -0.40
N LEU A 100 -16.80 -10.20 -0.62
CA LEU A 100 -15.40 -9.78 -0.71
C LEU A 100 -14.67 -9.87 0.64
N ILE A 101 -15.37 -9.62 1.74
CA ILE A 101 -14.78 -9.79 3.08
C ILE A 101 -14.59 -11.27 3.42
N PHE A 102 -15.47 -12.14 2.96
CA PHE A 102 -15.31 -13.58 3.10
C PHE A 102 -14.08 -14.08 2.34
N ASP A 103 -13.92 -13.65 1.09
CA ASP A 103 -12.74 -13.99 0.28
C ASP A 103 -11.45 -13.48 0.95
N LEU A 104 -11.45 -12.24 1.42
CA LEU A 104 -10.33 -11.70 2.19
C LEU A 104 -10.07 -12.54 3.44
N GLY A 105 -11.11 -12.92 4.17
CA GLY A 105 -11.04 -13.74 5.38
C GLY A 105 -10.35 -15.08 5.15
N ASN A 106 -10.55 -15.70 4.00
CA ASN A 106 -9.88 -16.95 3.64
C ASN A 106 -8.35 -16.84 3.48
N HIS A 107 -7.84 -15.61 3.27
CA HIS A 107 -6.42 -15.35 2.96
C HIS A 107 -5.68 -14.51 4.01
N VAL A 108 -6.33 -14.12 5.10
CA VAL A 108 -5.67 -13.29 6.12
C VAL A 108 -4.56 -14.02 6.85
N ASP A 109 -4.70 -15.31 7.08
CA ASP A 109 -3.70 -16.12 7.74
C ASP A 109 -2.44 -16.26 6.88
N ASP A 110 -2.60 -16.69 5.63
CA ASP A 110 -1.51 -16.81 4.66
C ASP A 110 -0.77 -15.49 4.49
N SER A 111 -1.51 -14.38 4.38
CA SER A 111 -0.94 -13.03 4.22
C SER A 111 -0.12 -12.61 5.43
N VAL A 112 -0.53 -13.01 6.64
CA VAL A 112 0.21 -12.70 7.86
C VAL A 112 1.51 -13.50 7.94
N HIS A 113 1.53 -14.75 7.48
CA HIS A 113 2.73 -15.56 7.45
C HIS A 113 3.81 -15.07 6.48
N LEU A 114 3.45 -14.34 5.41
CA LEU A 114 4.43 -13.67 4.56
C LEU A 114 5.33 -12.69 5.33
N PHE A 115 4.81 -12.08 6.38
CA PHE A 115 5.62 -11.18 7.21
C PHE A 115 6.72 -11.89 7.97
N GLU A 116 6.52 -13.15 8.31
CA GLU A 116 7.56 -13.99 8.93
C GLU A 116 8.67 -14.30 7.93
N GLU A 117 8.34 -14.58 6.66
CA GLU A 117 9.30 -14.76 5.58
C GLU A 117 10.15 -13.49 5.38
N TRP A 118 9.54 -12.32 5.52
CA TRP A 118 10.23 -11.03 5.42
C TRP A 118 11.02 -10.65 6.68
N GLY A 119 11.00 -11.52 7.70
CA GLY A 119 11.76 -11.33 8.94
C GLY A 119 11.04 -10.50 10.01
N LEU A 120 9.72 -10.33 9.89
CA LEU A 120 8.88 -9.79 10.95
C LEU A 120 8.35 -10.95 11.81
N PRO A 121 8.70 -11.01 13.10
CA PRO A 121 8.21 -12.07 13.98
C PRO A 121 6.76 -11.80 14.38
N VAL A 122 5.83 -12.11 13.51
CA VAL A 122 4.40 -11.93 13.76
C VAL A 122 3.88 -13.00 14.72
N TRP A 123 4.26 -14.25 14.48
CA TRP A 123 3.94 -15.39 15.32
C TRP A 123 5.21 -15.91 15.99
N LYS A 124 5.42 -15.60 17.25
CA LYS A 124 6.51 -16.23 17.98
C LYS A 124 6.06 -17.46 18.70
N LYS A 125 6.86 -18.51 18.54
CA LYS A 125 6.85 -19.68 19.39
C LYS A 125 7.65 -19.40 20.64
N THR A 126 7.18 -19.88 21.78
CA THR A 126 7.97 -20.01 23.00
C THR A 126 9.11 -21.01 22.76
N GLU A 127 10.14 -21.04 23.64
CA GLU A 127 11.24 -22.01 23.56
C GLU A 127 10.75 -23.47 23.52
N ASP A 128 9.56 -23.74 24.06
CA ASP A 128 8.89 -25.04 24.04
C ASP A 128 7.98 -25.24 22.80
N GLY A 129 8.06 -24.37 21.80
CA GLY A 129 7.36 -24.51 20.52
C GLY A 129 5.88 -24.12 20.54
N LYS A 130 5.35 -23.58 21.64
CA LYS A 130 3.97 -23.10 21.72
C LYS A 130 3.83 -21.71 21.16
N ASN A 131 2.73 -21.44 20.45
CA ASN A 131 2.41 -20.09 20.01
C ASN A 131 2.20 -19.19 21.24
N LEU A 132 2.79 -18.01 21.24
CA LEU A 132 2.55 -17.01 22.26
C LEU A 132 1.14 -16.44 22.08
N ASP A 133 0.19 -16.94 22.88
CA ASP A 133 -1.07 -16.23 23.08
C ASP A 133 -0.73 -14.82 23.54
N GLY A 134 -1.18 -13.79 22.83
CA GLY A 134 -0.85 -12.38 22.98
C GLY A 134 -0.86 -11.74 24.37
N LYS A 135 -0.84 -12.56 25.43
CA LYS A 135 -0.88 -12.16 26.84
C LYS A 135 0.49 -12.01 27.50
N LYS A 136 1.56 -12.48 26.88
CA LYS A 136 2.93 -12.33 27.44
C LYS A 136 3.80 -11.65 26.37
N GLY A 137 4.28 -10.47 26.72
CA GLY A 137 5.23 -9.74 25.89
C GLY A 137 6.44 -10.60 25.55
N LEU A 138 6.94 -10.46 24.33
CA LEU A 138 8.16 -11.12 23.88
C LEU A 138 9.35 -10.66 24.73
N LYS A 139 10.17 -11.60 25.15
CA LYS A 139 11.43 -11.25 25.84
C LYS A 139 12.33 -10.45 24.88
N ALA A 140 12.94 -9.40 25.40
CA ALA A 140 13.97 -8.67 24.68
C ALA A 140 15.05 -9.66 24.20
N GLY A 141 15.55 -9.50 23.00
CA GLY A 141 16.55 -10.38 22.40
C GLY A 141 16.01 -11.47 21.46
N THR A 142 14.70 -11.68 21.44
CA THR A 142 14.07 -12.62 20.50
C THR A 142 13.55 -11.95 19.21
N LEU A 143 13.72 -10.62 19.08
CA LEU A 143 13.32 -9.84 17.92
C LEU A 143 14.52 -9.57 17.00
N LYS A 144 14.26 -9.50 15.69
CA LYS A 144 15.22 -8.94 14.75
C LYS A 144 15.59 -7.53 15.23
N ALA A 145 16.85 -7.13 15.14
CA ALA A 145 17.30 -5.82 15.62
C ALA A 145 16.42 -4.69 15.07
N GLY A 146 15.87 -3.86 15.94
CA GLY A 146 14.98 -2.76 15.60
C GLY A 146 13.49 -3.11 15.42
N ALA A 147 13.10 -4.38 15.57
CA ALA A 147 11.69 -4.75 15.53
C ALA A 147 11.01 -4.55 16.89
N THR A 148 9.80 -4.01 16.87
CA THR A 148 8.97 -3.83 18.06
C THR A 148 8.21 -5.12 18.41
N PRO A 149 8.00 -5.43 19.70
CA PRO A 149 7.17 -6.56 20.10
C PRO A 149 5.77 -6.50 19.51
N VAL A 150 5.31 -7.60 18.97
CA VAL A 150 3.95 -7.76 18.47
C VAL A 150 3.03 -8.12 19.63
N ARG A 151 1.89 -7.45 19.69
CA ARG A 151 0.78 -7.78 20.60
C ARG A 151 -0.37 -8.29 19.76
N THR A 152 -0.89 -9.45 20.11
CA THR A 152 -2.02 -10.05 19.41
C THR A 152 -3.32 -9.85 20.19
N GLY A 153 -4.38 -9.52 19.48
CA GLY A 153 -5.75 -9.49 19.96
C GLY A 153 -6.62 -10.44 19.13
N LYS A 154 -7.89 -10.55 19.47
CA LYS A 154 -8.81 -11.44 18.75
C LYS A 154 -8.90 -11.12 17.24
N TRP A 155 -8.87 -9.84 16.88
CA TRP A 155 -9.10 -9.34 15.52
C TRP A 155 -7.97 -8.50 14.97
N GLN A 156 -6.85 -8.47 15.64
CA GLN A 156 -5.74 -7.62 15.22
C GLN A 156 -4.40 -8.10 15.76
N ILE A 157 -3.37 -7.79 15.01
CA ILE A 157 -1.98 -7.91 15.41
C ILE A 157 -1.42 -6.50 15.50
N MET A 158 -0.92 -6.12 16.67
CA MET A 158 -0.30 -4.81 16.88
C MET A 158 1.13 -4.82 16.37
N ILE A 159 1.44 -3.93 15.48
CA ILE A 159 2.77 -3.76 14.87
C ILE A 159 3.26 -2.33 15.03
N ASN A 160 4.55 -2.11 14.79
CA ASN A 160 5.09 -0.78 14.58
C ASN A 160 5.21 -0.49 13.08
N GLY A 161 4.29 0.31 12.56
CA GLY A 161 4.19 0.58 11.12
C GLY A 161 5.44 1.20 10.51
N GLU A 162 6.16 2.02 11.26
CA GLU A 162 7.39 2.64 10.75
C GLU A 162 8.50 1.63 10.46
N SER A 163 8.73 0.71 11.38
CA SER A 163 9.71 -0.37 11.21
C SER A 163 9.22 -1.40 10.20
N TYR A 164 7.93 -1.72 10.28
CA TYR A 164 7.26 -2.70 9.44
C TYR A 164 7.31 -2.34 7.97
N LYS A 165 6.99 -1.09 7.61
CA LYS A 165 6.99 -0.66 6.20
C LYS A 165 8.35 -0.78 5.53
N ARG A 166 9.42 -0.55 6.25
CA ARG A 166 10.78 -0.70 5.72
C ARG A 166 11.09 -2.14 5.34
N ILE A 167 10.69 -3.11 6.15
CA ILE A 167 10.91 -4.53 5.89
C ILE A 167 10.09 -4.98 4.68
N VAL A 168 8.84 -4.55 4.60
CA VAL A 168 7.97 -4.85 3.45
C VAL A 168 8.51 -4.24 2.14
N ALA A 169 9.03 -3.02 2.21
CA ALA A 169 9.67 -2.37 1.06
C ALA A 169 10.96 -3.08 0.63
N GLU A 170 11.77 -3.52 1.59
CA GLU A 170 12.98 -4.31 1.34
C GLU A 170 12.64 -5.63 0.63
N ALA A 171 11.62 -6.35 1.10
CA ALA A 171 11.17 -7.58 0.45
C ALA A 171 10.77 -7.36 -1.02
N ALA A 172 10.03 -6.29 -1.30
CA ALA A 172 9.64 -5.93 -2.66
C ALA A 172 10.86 -5.54 -3.54
N LYS A 173 11.80 -4.78 -3.00
CA LYS A 173 13.05 -4.40 -3.70
C LYS A 173 13.91 -5.60 -4.02
N LEU A 174 14.06 -6.53 -3.10
CA LEU A 174 14.79 -7.77 -3.32
C LEU A 174 14.09 -8.67 -4.36
N ALA A 175 12.76 -8.69 -4.37
CA ALA A 175 12.00 -9.48 -5.32
C ALA A 175 12.09 -8.96 -6.76
N LEU A 176 11.95 -7.64 -6.96
CA LEU A 176 11.91 -7.02 -8.28
C LEU A 176 13.30 -6.64 -8.81
N GLY A 177 14.25 -6.29 -7.93
CA GLY A 177 15.47 -5.57 -8.27
C GLY A 177 15.22 -4.06 -8.42
N GLU A 178 16.20 -3.25 -8.05
CA GLU A 178 16.08 -1.78 -8.01
C GLU A 178 15.79 -1.17 -9.38
N ASP A 179 16.33 -1.74 -10.47
CA ASP A 179 16.13 -1.27 -11.84
C ASP A 179 14.67 -1.37 -12.32
N ASN A 180 13.87 -2.16 -11.63
CA ASN A 180 12.43 -2.35 -11.91
C ASN A 180 11.54 -1.53 -10.97
N ILE A 181 12.11 -0.51 -10.32
CA ILE A 181 11.40 0.37 -9.40
C ILE A 181 11.71 1.82 -9.75
N ILE A 182 10.67 2.63 -9.96
CA ILE A 182 10.79 4.07 -10.14
C ILE A 182 10.14 4.77 -8.94
N GLU A 183 10.96 5.24 -8.03
CA GLU A 183 10.52 6.12 -6.97
C GLU A 183 10.39 7.57 -7.48
N ARG A 184 9.58 8.38 -6.81
CA ARG A 184 9.32 9.78 -7.19
C ARG A 184 8.65 9.92 -8.56
N CYS A 185 7.98 8.88 -9.03
CA CYS A 185 7.14 8.86 -10.21
C CYS A 185 5.67 8.96 -9.82
N PHE A 186 5.04 10.08 -10.15
CA PHE A 186 3.62 10.29 -9.88
C PHE A 186 2.79 9.92 -11.11
N ILE A 187 2.17 8.75 -11.08
CA ILE A 187 1.20 8.33 -12.11
C ILE A 187 -0.08 9.14 -11.94
N VAL A 188 -0.54 9.73 -13.01
CA VAL A 188 -1.69 10.64 -13.02
C VAL A 188 -2.82 10.21 -13.95
N GLU A 189 -2.53 9.36 -14.94
CA GLU A 189 -3.52 8.89 -15.90
C GLU A 189 -3.26 7.44 -16.25
N LEU A 190 -4.33 6.66 -16.40
CA LEU A 190 -4.30 5.31 -16.97
C LEU A 190 -4.71 5.40 -18.44
N LEU A 191 -4.10 4.60 -19.29
CA LEU A 191 -4.31 4.62 -20.72
C LEU A 191 -5.11 3.39 -21.16
N LEU A 192 -6.11 3.61 -22.01
CA LEU A 192 -6.82 2.55 -22.70
C LEU A 192 -6.17 2.25 -24.05
N ASP A 193 -6.35 1.03 -24.53
CA ASP A 193 -5.95 0.63 -25.87
C ASP A 193 -6.81 1.35 -26.91
N ALA A 194 -6.19 1.83 -27.99
CA ALA A 194 -6.90 2.54 -29.03
C ALA A 194 -7.70 1.60 -29.98
N ASN A 195 -7.36 0.31 -29.99
CA ASN A 195 -7.92 -0.66 -30.92
C ASN A 195 -8.80 -1.72 -30.23
N GLU A 196 -8.67 -1.87 -28.93
CA GLU A 196 -9.42 -2.86 -28.16
C GLU A 196 -10.20 -2.15 -27.03
N GLU A 197 -11.52 -2.26 -27.12
CA GLU A 197 -12.43 -1.62 -26.15
C GLU A 197 -12.24 -2.21 -24.75
N ASN A 198 -12.31 -1.37 -23.73
CA ASN A 198 -12.20 -1.73 -22.31
C ASN A 198 -10.89 -2.44 -21.92
N ARG A 199 -9.84 -2.23 -22.70
CA ARG A 199 -8.52 -2.78 -22.42
C ARG A 199 -7.58 -1.71 -21.91
N ILE A 200 -6.91 -2.00 -20.78
CA ILE A 200 -5.83 -1.16 -20.29
C ILE A 200 -4.58 -1.33 -21.17
N ALA A 201 -3.88 -0.24 -21.45
CA ALA A 201 -2.67 -0.24 -22.28
C ALA A 201 -1.45 0.33 -21.56
N GLY A 202 -1.64 1.02 -20.44
CA GLY A 202 -0.53 1.60 -19.72
C GLY A 202 -0.91 2.77 -18.83
N ALA A 203 0.08 3.61 -18.52
CA ALA A 203 -0.09 4.79 -17.69
C ALA A 203 0.85 5.92 -18.09
N VAL A 204 0.48 7.14 -17.72
CA VAL A 204 1.33 8.33 -17.80
C VAL A 204 1.58 8.87 -16.41
N GLY A 205 2.82 9.30 -16.18
CA GLY A 205 3.24 9.94 -14.95
C GLY A 205 4.33 10.96 -15.17
N PHE A 206 4.74 11.62 -14.12
CA PHE A 206 5.85 12.56 -14.16
C PHE A 206 6.74 12.40 -12.90
N SER A 207 7.99 12.80 -13.03
CA SER A 207 8.89 12.85 -11.89
C SER A 207 8.53 14.04 -10.99
N VAL A 208 8.49 13.79 -9.66
CA VAL A 208 8.29 14.88 -8.68
C VAL A 208 9.62 15.58 -8.33
N ARG A 209 10.71 15.21 -8.98
CA ARG A 209 12.06 15.75 -8.74
C ARG A 209 12.71 16.34 -9.97
N GLU A 210 12.41 15.80 -11.13
CA GLU A 210 13.09 16.09 -12.39
C GLU A 210 12.07 16.57 -13.42
N ASN A 211 12.55 17.23 -14.47
CA ASN A 211 11.71 17.61 -15.61
C ASN A 211 11.55 16.39 -16.54
N LYS A 212 10.82 15.38 -16.11
CA LYS A 212 10.67 14.11 -16.80
C LYS A 212 9.21 13.63 -16.78
N VAL A 213 8.76 13.13 -17.91
CA VAL A 213 7.48 12.47 -18.10
C VAL A 213 7.72 10.98 -18.37
N TYR A 214 6.94 10.12 -17.76
CA TYR A 214 6.97 8.68 -18.00
C TYR A 214 5.74 8.25 -18.80
N ILE A 215 5.97 7.51 -19.88
CA ILE A 215 4.93 6.83 -20.64
C ILE A 215 5.21 5.34 -20.53
N ILE A 216 4.37 4.62 -19.82
CA ILE A 216 4.60 3.22 -19.51
C ILE A 216 3.52 2.39 -20.18
N LYS A 217 3.89 1.61 -21.18
CA LYS A 217 3.03 0.62 -21.83
C LYS A 217 3.01 -0.64 -20.98
N ALA A 218 1.83 -1.17 -20.68
CA ALA A 218 1.68 -2.35 -19.85
C ALA A 218 0.52 -3.24 -20.34
N LYS A 219 0.71 -4.55 -20.30
CA LYS A 219 -0.35 -5.52 -20.67
C LYS A 219 -1.40 -5.65 -19.57
N THR A 220 -0.98 -5.50 -18.32
CA THR A 220 -1.85 -5.49 -17.14
C THR A 220 -1.32 -4.57 -16.06
N MET A 221 -2.18 -4.15 -15.15
CA MET A 221 -1.81 -3.20 -14.11
C MET A 221 -2.43 -3.56 -12.76
N MET A 222 -1.67 -3.31 -11.70
CA MET A 222 -2.17 -3.30 -10.32
C MET A 222 -2.13 -1.87 -9.79
N VAL A 223 -3.29 -1.28 -9.53
CA VAL A 223 -3.38 0.08 -8.97
C VAL A 223 -3.54 -0.03 -7.45
N ALA A 224 -2.49 0.33 -6.72
CA ALA A 224 -2.38 0.18 -5.27
C ALA A 224 -1.98 1.49 -4.57
N CYS A 225 -2.64 2.60 -4.97
CA CYS A 225 -2.30 3.95 -4.51
C CYS A 225 -2.96 4.36 -3.19
N GLY A 226 -3.57 3.43 -2.47
CA GLY A 226 -4.27 3.69 -1.21
C GLY A 226 -5.66 4.28 -1.39
N GLY A 227 -6.22 4.79 -0.30
CA GLY A 227 -7.61 5.24 -0.22
C GLY A 227 -7.80 6.75 -0.40
N ALA A 228 -8.88 7.25 0.19
CA ALA A 228 -9.34 8.62 0.08
C ALA A 228 -9.45 9.27 1.48
N VAL A 229 -8.31 9.48 2.13
CA VAL A 229 -8.26 9.99 3.50
C VAL A 229 -8.49 11.50 3.57
N ASN A 230 -8.02 12.24 2.59
CA ASN A 230 -8.01 13.70 2.60
C ASN A 230 -9.12 14.34 1.76
N ILE A 231 -10.23 13.63 1.54
CA ILE A 231 -11.42 14.17 0.87
C ILE A 231 -12.37 14.83 1.88
N TYR A 232 -12.47 14.26 3.08
CA TYR A 232 -13.41 14.69 4.10
C TYR A 232 -12.73 15.44 5.23
N GLN A 233 -13.45 16.41 5.79
CA GLN A 233 -13.00 17.06 7.02
C GLN A 233 -13.31 16.16 8.21
N PRO A 234 -12.39 16.01 9.17
CA PRO A 234 -12.69 15.34 10.44
C PRO A 234 -13.85 16.00 11.15
N ARG A 235 -14.76 15.21 11.69
CA ARG A 235 -15.91 15.72 12.46
C ARG A 235 -15.61 15.89 13.95
N SER A 236 -14.52 15.32 14.43
CA SER A 236 -14.18 15.32 15.85
C SER A 236 -13.85 16.72 16.33
N VAL A 237 -14.50 17.11 17.42
CA VAL A 237 -14.20 18.37 18.12
C VAL A 237 -12.78 18.28 18.69
N GLY A 238 -11.92 19.23 18.33
CA GLY A 238 -10.49 19.23 18.73
C GLY A 238 -9.54 18.65 17.69
N GLU A 239 -10.02 17.92 16.70
CA GLU A 239 -9.26 17.54 15.52
C GLU A 239 -9.18 18.71 14.52
N GLY A 240 -8.64 19.81 14.86
CA GLY A 240 -8.68 21.06 14.10
C GLY A 240 -8.57 20.91 12.58
N LYS A 241 -8.99 21.92 11.86
CA LYS A 241 -8.88 22.00 10.40
C LYS A 241 -7.46 21.63 9.94
N GLY A 242 -7.36 20.64 9.05
CA GLY A 242 -6.10 20.19 8.46
C GLY A 242 -5.40 19.03 9.14
N ARG A 243 -6.00 18.38 10.15
CA ARG A 243 -5.49 17.11 10.65
C ARG A 243 -6.07 15.95 9.83
N ALA A 244 -5.22 15.25 9.11
CA ALA A 244 -5.54 13.97 8.52
C ALA A 244 -4.88 12.86 9.35
N TRP A 245 -5.59 11.77 9.56
CA TRP A 245 -5.07 10.61 10.30
C TRP A 245 -3.98 9.85 9.54
N TYR A 246 -3.98 9.99 8.22
CA TYR A 246 -3.08 9.29 7.29
C TYR A 246 -2.52 10.27 6.25
N PRO A 247 -1.71 9.78 5.30
CA PRO A 247 -1.08 10.64 4.28
C PRO A 247 -2.08 11.56 3.61
N VAL A 248 -1.86 12.84 3.71
CA VAL A 248 -2.70 13.87 3.05
C VAL A 248 -2.78 13.70 1.53
N TRP A 249 -1.83 12.98 0.97
CA TRP A 249 -1.75 12.66 -0.46
C TRP A 249 -2.65 11.50 -0.89
N ASN A 250 -3.31 10.81 0.05
CA ASN A 250 -4.36 9.85 -0.24
C ASN A 250 -5.68 10.59 -0.48
N ALA A 251 -5.79 11.20 -1.64
CA ALA A 251 -6.90 12.07 -2.02
C ALA A 251 -7.92 11.40 -2.96
N GLY A 252 -7.94 10.09 -3.04
CA GLY A 252 -8.89 9.33 -3.87
C GLY A 252 -8.53 9.28 -5.35
N SER A 253 -7.32 9.67 -5.73
CA SER A 253 -6.87 9.63 -7.13
C SER A 253 -6.95 8.23 -7.74
N THR A 254 -6.74 7.18 -6.93
CA THR A 254 -6.93 5.77 -7.33
C THR A 254 -8.32 5.55 -7.91
N TYR A 255 -9.35 5.94 -7.17
CA TYR A 255 -10.74 5.77 -7.62
C TYR A 255 -11.02 6.56 -8.88
N THR A 256 -10.57 7.82 -8.93
CA THR A 256 -10.77 8.68 -10.09
C THR A 256 -10.11 8.12 -11.35
N MET A 257 -8.87 7.66 -11.26
CA MET A 257 -8.16 7.07 -12.39
C MET A 257 -8.85 5.80 -12.89
N CYS A 258 -9.22 4.90 -11.97
CA CYS A 258 -9.90 3.66 -12.34
C CYS A 258 -11.29 3.91 -12.93
N MET A 259 -12.07 4.81 -12.35
CA MET A 259 -13.42 5.17 -12.86
C MET A 259 -13.39 5.81 -14.26
N LYS A 260 -12.29 6.46 -14.65
CA LYS A 260 -12.14 7.04 -16.00
C LYS A 260 -11.93 5.99 -17.08
N VAL A 261 -11.43 4.85 -16.71
CA VAL A 261 -11.12 3.76 -17.67
C VAL A 261 -12.10 2.59 -17.60
N GLY A 262 -13.16 2.73 -16.80
CA GLY A 262 -14.22 1.73 -16.63
C GLY A 262 -14.08 1.00 -15.29
#